data_bee652e647b2a92773cbef6187f91588
#
_entry.id   bee652e647b2a92773cbef6187f91588
#
_cell.length_a   1.000
_cell.length_b   1.000
_cell.length_c   1.000
_cell.angle_alpha   90.00
_cell.angle_beta   90.00
_cell.angle_gamma   90.00
#
_symmetry.space_group_name_H-M   'P 1'
#
loop_
_entity.id
_entity.type
_entity.pdbx_description
1 polymer ?
#
loop_
_entity_poly.entity_id
_entity_poly.type
_entity_poly.pdbx_seq_one_letter_code
_entity_poly.pdbx_strand_id
1 'polypeptide(L)'
;KLNTQESAKELDALGPAIYERSVRLFVLYVEGIGTEDGAGDNTYGMGTGRGDTGVVRKTDKAVAALTVGIQEYLLQHASDGSCTIKEIQFDIFGFSRGAGAARHFANRVFSQDRAIITAIRAGLNGIEFSGAPGGKTRFLGIFDTVAAIGTPVNGFNPHSADTGDVNLALRPGVAEKVFHITAQHECRFNFALNSVKPAWPELALPGAHSDIGGGYNPNENEAYFLTRPEFETVPFSIPDTETRIYRQTCAKLKTMDGYPAIALLLNAVEVSVDTWHDDRMPADRYGTLQKRSGAALVINRPTFNDWSKVVLRVMLDAAQDAGAVFEPIRDTNAHLKLRQELN
;
A
#
# COMPACT_ATOMS: atom_id res chain seq x y z
N LYS A 1 26.70 8.76 8.10
CA LYS A 1 27.78 9.71 7.76
C LYS A 1 29.06 8.90 7.67
N LEU A 2 29.44 8.44 6.48
CA LEU A 2 30.78 8.03 6.19
C LEU A 2 31.64 9.27 6.42
N ASN A 3 32.76 9.08 7.08
CA ASN A 3 33.68 10.15 7.48
C ASN A 3 34.32 10.74 6.23
N THR A 4 33.68 11.75 5.65
CA THR A 4 34.08 12.38 4.39
C THR A 4 35.41 13.14 4.48
N GLN A 5 35.89 13.44 5.70
CA GLN A 5 37.16 14.19 5.89
C GLN A 5 38.43 13.31 5.83
N GLU A 6 38.35 12.03 6.20
CA GLU A 6 39.51 11.12 6.06
C GLU A 6 39.68 10.67 4.60
N SER A 7 38.57 10.38 3.91
CA SER A 7 38.62 10.02 2.48
C SER A 7 39.13 11.17 1.60
N ALA A 8 38.81 12.42 1.93
CA ALA A 8 39.32 13.59 1.20
C ALA A 8 40.85 13.77 1.33
N LYS A 9 41.41 13.45 2.49
CA LYS A 9 42.87 13.54 2.69
C LYS A 9 43.67 12.46 1.96
N GLU A 10 43.12 11.26 1.80
CA GLU A 10 43.72 10.20 0.98
C GLU A 10 43.63 10.52 -0.51
N LEU A 11 42.58 11.20 -0.95
CA LEU A 11 42.39 11.63 -2.34
C LEU A 11 43.33 12.74 -2.77
N ASP A 12 43.61 13.70 -1.89
CA ASP A 12 44.60 14.75 -2.14
C ASP A 12 46.02 14.20 -2.33
N ALA A 13 46.33 13.03 -1.77
CA ALA A 13 47.63 12.36 -1.92
C ALA A 13 47.77 11.64 -3.28
N LEU A 14 46.70 11.43 -4.04
CA LEU A 14 46.67 10.68 -5.32
C LEU A 14 46.64 11.58 -6.58
N GLY A 15 46.63 12.92 -6.41
CA GLY A 15 46.65 13.90 -7.51
C GLY A 15 45.27 14.28 -8.06
N PRO A 16 45.19 15.28 -8.97
CA PRO A 16 43.99 16.06 -9.28
C PRO A 16 42.93 15.37 -10.15
N ALA A 17 42.93 14.06 -10.28
CA ALA A 17 42.03 13.34 -11.22
C ALA A 17 41.05 12.38 -10.60
N ILE A 18 40.89 12.32 -9.28
CA ILE A 18 39.93 11.43 -8.64
C ILE A 18 38.70 12.21 -8.20
N TYR A 19 37.63 12.13 -8.98
CA TYR A 19 36.32 12.68 -8.60
C TYR A 19 35.68 11.83 -7.51
N GLU A 20 35.31 12.44 -6.39
CA GLU A 20 34.53 11.79 -5.35
C GLU A 20 33.14 11.40 -5.89
N ARG A 21 32.84 10.10 -5.87
CA ARG A 21 31.50 9.62 -6.21
C ARG A 21 30.64 9.68 -4.96
N SER A 22 29.76 10.66 -4.87
CA SER A 22 28.79 10.74 -3.80
C SER A 22 27.41 10.31 -4.26
N VAL A 23 26.71 9.54 -3.41
CA VAL A 23 25.29 9.24 -3.59
C VAL A 23 24.52 10.34 -2.90
N ARG A 24 23.57 10.92 -3.62
CA ARG A 24 22.67 11.97 -3.14
C ARG A 24 21.24 11.47 -3.19
N LEU A 25 20.46 11.71 -2.15
CA LEU A 25 19.09 11.19 -2.00
C LEU A 25 18.10 12.32 -1.78
N PHE A 26 16.96 12.24 -2.43
CA PHE A 26 15.76 12.98 -2.06
C PHE A 26 14.54 12.07 -2.12
N VAL A 27 13.49 12.40 -1.39
CA VAL A 27 12.29 11.58 -1.26
C VAL A 27 11.11 12.30 -1.87
N LEU A 28 10.36 11.59 -2.70
CA LEU A 28 9.07 12.04 -3.22
C LEU A 28 7.97 11.13 -2.66
N TYR A 29 6.96 11.73 -2.05
CA TYR A 29 5.75 11.05 -1.61
C TYR A 29 4.58 11.40 -2.52
N VAL A 30 3.80 10.39 -2.88
CA VAL A 30 2.56 10.56 -3.64
C VAL A 30 1.44 9.89 -2.88
N GLU A 31 0.38 10.63 -2.63
CA GLU A 31 -0.77 10.17 -1.85
C GLU A 31 -1.45 8.96 -2.53
N GLY A 32 -2.16 8.17 -1.73
CA GLY A 32 -2.89 6.98 -2.18
C GLY A 32 -3.91 7.26 -3.28
N ILE A 33 -4.27 6.22 -4.02
CA ILE A 33 -5.26 6.28 -5.08
C ILE A 33 -6.64 6.49 -4.47
N GLY A 34 -7.38 7.47 -5.00
CA GLY A 34 -8.68 7.87 -4.49
C GLY A 34 -8.62 8.93 -3.39
N THR A 35 -7.43 9.36 -2.96
CA THR A 35 -7.24 10.38 -1.92
C THR A 35 -6.55 11.62 -2.47
N GLU A 36 -6.82 12.78 -1.88
CA GLU A 36 -6.12 14.05 -2.09
C GLU A 36 -5.93 14.77 -0.77
N ASP A 37 -4.73 15.35 -0.55
CA ASP A 37 -4.45 16.12 0.66
C ASP A 37 -5.42 17.29 0.80
N GLY A 38 -6.11 17.35 1.96
CA GLY A 38 -7.06 18.40 2.28
C GLY A 38 -8.42 18.32 1.58
N ALA A 39 -8.69 17.28 0.80
CA ALA A 39 -9.96 17.00 0.16
C ALA A 39 -10.62 15.71 0.69
N GLY A 40 -11.94 15.59 0.51
CA GLY A 40 -12.65 14.34 0.81
C GLY A 40 -12.28 13.23 -0.17
N ASP A 41 -12.39 11.98 0.28
CA ASP A 41 -12.12 10.80 -0.54
C ASP A 41 -12.96 10.77 -1.81
N ASN A 42 -12.30 10.49 -2.95
CA ASN A 42 -12.98 10.35 -4.23
C ASN A 42 -13.42 8.89 -4.42
N THR A 43 -14.71 8.62 -4.19
CA THR A 43 -15.29 7.28 -4.29
C THR A 43 -15.15 6.66 -5.68
N TYR A 44 -15.18 7.45 -6.76
CA TYR A 44 -14.96 6.96 -8.11
C TYR A 44 -13.50 6.51 -8.31
N GLY A 45 -12.52 7.32 -7.91
CA GLY A 45 -11.10 6.95 -7.94
C GLY A 45 -10.78 5.77 -7.03
N MET A 46 -11.39 5.72 -5.85
CA MET A 46 -11.27 4.60 -4.92
C MET A 46 -11.84 3.29 -5.48
N GLY A 47 -12.99 3.35 -6.15
CA GLY A 47 -13.66 2.17 -6.67
C GLY A 47 -13.10 1.67 -8.01
N THR A 48 -12.60 2.57 -8.87
CA THR A 48 -12.17 2.23 -10.23
C THR A 48 -10.66 2.33 -10.46
N GLY A 49 -9.92 2.97 -9.58
CA GLY A 49 -8.51 3.30 -9.78
C GLY A 49 -8.26 4.29 -10.91
N ARG A 50 -9.28 5.04 -11.34
CA ARG A 50 -9.29 5.96 -12.50
C ARG A 50 -9.70 7.38 -12.11
N GLY A 51 -9.71 8.27 -13.11
CA GLY A 51 -10.03 9.68 -12.91
C GLY A 51 -8.83 10.48 -12.38
N ASP A 52 -9.08 11.64 -11.83
CA ASP A 52 -8.04 12.56 -11.35
C ASP A 52 -7.21 12.00 -10.18
N THR A 53 -7.75 11.07 -9.44
CA THR A 53 -7.09 10.36 -8.33
C THR A 53 -6.68 8.92 -8.69
N GLY A 54 -6.76 8.54 -9.97
CA GLY A 54 -6.42 7.21 -10.46
C GLY A 54 -4.91 6.96 -10.58
N VAL A 55 -4.53 5.71 -10.89
CA VAL A 55 -3.13 5.25 -10.97
C VAL A 55 -2.29 6.11 -11.93
N VAL A 56 -2.77 6.34 -13.15
CA VAL A 56 -2.03 7.10 -14.17
C VAL A 56 -1.78 8.53 -13.69
N ARG A 57 -2.81 9.21 -13.18
CA ARG A 57 -2.70 10.59 -12.69
C ARG A 57 -1.78 10.71 -11.48
N LYS A 58 -1.76 9.71 -10.58
CA LYS A 58 -0.80 9.69 -9.45
C LYS A 58 0.64 9.57 -9.94
N THR A 59 0.89 8.75 -10.96
CA THR A 59 2.24 8.70 -11.57
C THR A 59 2.58 9.98 -12.33
N ASP A 60 1.62 10.69 -12.93
CA ASP A 60 1.84 12.01 -13.54
C ASP A 60 2.17 13.07 -12.48
N LYS A 61 1.50 13.04 -11.31
CA LYS A 61 1.88 13.89 -10.16
C LYS A 61 3.32 13.61 -9.71
N ALA A 62 3.71 12.33 -9.64
CA ALA A 62 5.08 11.96 -9.32
C ALA A 62 6.08 12.54 -10.33
N VAL A 63 5.78 12.46 -11.64
CA VAL A 63 6.62 13.04 -12.69
C VAL A 63 6.72 14.56 -12.56
N ALA A 64 5.63 15.26 -12.30
CA ALA A 64 5.64 16.70 -12.07
C ALA A 64 6.49 17.09 -10.86
N ALA A 65 6.39 16.32 -9.78
CA ALA A 65 7.16 16.53 -8.55
C ALA A 65 8.68 16.29 -8.74
N LEU A 66 9.09 15.47 -9.72
CA LEU A 66 10.52 15.27 -10.03
C LEU A 66 11.24 16.57 -10.36
N THR A 67 10.64 17.42 -11.17
CA THR A 67 11.25 18.71 -11.55
C THR A 67 11.56 19.56 -10.32
N VAL A 68 10.55 19.73 -9.47
CA VAL A 68 10.67 20.55 -8.25
C VAL A 68 11.65 19.91 -7.27
N GLY A 69 11.51 18.60 -7.02
CA GLY A 69 12.38 17.89 -6.08
C GLY A 69 13.86 17.92 -6.48
N ILE A 70 14.17 17.77 -7.78
CA ILE A 70 15.55 17.89 -8.27
C ILE A 70 16.06 19.33 -8.12
N GLN A 71 15.27 20.34 -8.46
CA GLN A 71 15.65 21.75 -8.33
C GLN A 71 15.90 22.14 -6.87
N GLU A 72 14.98 21.82 -5.97
CA GLU A 72 15.13 22.11 -4.54
C GLU A 72 16.35 21.42 -3.96
N TYR A 73 16.56 20.16 -4.33
CA TYR A 73 17.73 19.40 -3.89
C TYR A 73 19.03 20.07 -4.34
N LEU A 74 19.13 20.45 -5.63
CA LEU A 74 20.31 21.10 -6.19
C LEU A 74 20.55 22.47 -5.56
N LEU A 75 19.50 23.26 -5.31
CA LEU A 75 19.61 24.57 -4.63
C LEU A 75 20.16 24.43 -3.20
N GLN A 76 19.72 23.42 -2.46
CA GLN A 76 20.19 23.18 -1.09
C GLN A 76 21.63 22.68 -1.03
N HIS A 77 22.15 22.06 -2.09
CA HIS A 77 23.46 21.42 -2.11
C HIS A 77 24.41 22.03 -3.15
N ALA A 78 24.07 23.18 -3.73
CA ALA A 78 24.82 23.85 -4.80
C ALA A 78 26.13 24.55 -4.34
N SER A 79 26.66 24.19 -3.17
CA SER A 79 27.74 24.96 -2.53
C SER A 79 29.13 24.80 -3.15
N ASP A 80 29.38 23.81 -4.03
CA ASP A 80 30.74 23.59 -4.51
C ASP A 80 30.85 23.08 -5.96
N GLY A 81 31.21 23.97 -6.87
CA GLY A 81 31.83 23.61 -8.14
C GLY A 81 30.94 22.92 -9.21
N SER A 82 31.55 22.56 -10.34
CA SER A 82 30.89 21.83 -11.42
C SER A 82 30.51 20.41 -10.99
N CYS A 83 29.23 20.19 -10.79
CA CYS A 83 28.68 18.87 -10.51
C CYS A 83 28.25 18.20 -11.83
N THR A 84 28.73 16.98 -12.08
CA THR A 84 28.27 16.12 -13.17
C THR A 84 27.46 14.98 -12.59
N ILE A 85 26.24 14.78 -13.06
CA ILE A 85 25.40 13.67 -12.63
C ILE A 85 25.62 12.49 -13.57
N LYS A 86 26.09 11.37 -13.04
CA LYS A 86 26.33 10.16 -13.83
C LYS A 86 25.09 9.33 -14.00
N GLU A 87 24.24 9.25 -12.99
CA GLU A 87 23.09 8.38 -13.00
C GLU A 87 21.99 8.89 -12.07
N ILE A 88 20.74 8.73 -12.51
CA ILE A 88 19.55 8.91 -11.69
C ILE A 88 18.95 7.53 -11.47
N GLN A 89 18.84 7.13 -10.22
CA GLN A 89 18.27 5.85 -9.81
C GLN A 89 17.01 6.06 -9.00
N PHE A 90 16.01 5.23 -9.25
CA PHE A 90 14.76 5.22 -8.51
C PHE A 90 14.69 3.97 -7.61
N ASP A 91 14.46 4.20 -6.32
CA ASP A 91 13.98 3.18 -5.39
C ASP A 91 12.49 3.46 -5.16
N ILE A 92 11.64 2.57 -5.61
CA ILE A 92 10.20 2.80 -5.69
C ILE A 92 9.50 1.86 -4.73
N PHE A 93 8.60 2.41 -3.90
CA PHE A 93 7.82 1.63 -2.95
C PHE A 93 6.33 1.88 -3.14
N GLY A 94 5.52 0.85 -2.86
CA GLY A 94 4.08 0.99 -2.92
C GLY A 94 3.33 -0.14 -2.23
N PHE A 95 2.14 0.18 -1.72
CA PHE A 95 1.22 -0.77 -1.10
C PHE A 95 -0.11 -0.80 -1.84
N SER A 96 -0.71 -1.99 -1.98
CA SER A 96 -2.05 -2.14 -2.57
C SER A 96 -2.14 -1.54 -3.98
N ARG A 97 -3.07 -0.64 -4.24
CA ARG A 97 -3.16 0.14 -5.49
C ARG A 97 -1.96 1.05 -5.69
N GLY A 98 -1.34 1.51 -4.59
CA GLY A 98 -0.05 2.21 -4.64
C GLY A 98 1.08 1.32 -5.16
N ALA A 99 1.05 0.01 -4.88
CA ALA A 99 1.96 -0.95 -5.51
C ALA A 99 1.70 -1.07 -7.02
N GLY A 100 0.43 -1.02 -7.44
CA GLY A 100 0.07 -0.91 -8.86
C GLY A 100 0.64 0.35 -9.52
N ALA A 101 0.55 1.49 -8.84
CA ALA A 101 1.14 2.75 -9.32
C ALA A 101 2.67 2.69 -9.36
N ALA A 102 3.32 2.08 -8.38
CA ALA A 102 4.76 1.85 -8.35
C ALA A 102 5.23 1.00 -9.54
N ARG A 103 4.50 -0.08 -9.85
CA ARG A 103 4.76 -0.94 -11.03
C ARG A 103 4.58 -0.17 -12.32
N HIS A 104 3.53 0.62 -12.45
CA HIS A 104 3.30 1.45 -13.62
C HIS A 104 4.40 2.48 -13.80
N PHE A 105 4.81 3.17 -12.73
CA PHE A 105 5.90 4.14 -12.76
C PHE A 105 7.24 3.49 -13.16
N ALA A 106 7.58 2.33 -12.60
CA ALA A 106 8.77 1.58 -12.99
C ALA A 106 8.78 1.23 -14.48
N ASN A 107 7.61 0.86 -15.06
CA ASN A 107 7.47 0.64 -16.50
C ASN A 107 7.67 1.92 -17.31
N ARG A 108 7.21 3.07 -16.83
CA ARG A 108 7.46 4.37 -17.46
C ARG A 108 8.95 4.72 -17.48
N VAL A 109 9.65 4.48 -16.36
CA VAL A 109 11.12 4.64 -16.29
C VAL A 109 11.81 3.71 -17.29
N PHE A 110 11.42 2.44 -17.30
CA PHE A 110 12.00 1.44 -18.20
C PHE A 110 11.80 1.78 -19.68
N SER A 111 10.64 2.28 -20.06
CA SER A 111 10.34 2.72 -21.44
C SER A 111 10.96 4.07 -21.79
N GLN A 112 11.67 4.72 -20.88
CA GLN A 112 12.23 6.05 -21.07
C GLN A 112 11.14 7.07 -21.46
N ASP A 113 10.07 7.13 -20.67
CA ASP A 113 8.91 8.00 -20.87
C ASP A 113 9.34 9.47 -21.07
N ARG A 114 8.83 10.09 -22.13
CA ARG A 114 9.19 11.46 -22.50
C ARG A 114 8.87 12.49 -21.42
N ALA A 115 7.81 12.29 -20.65
CA ALA A 115 7.45 13.18 -19.55
C ALA A 115 8.49 13.10 -18.43
N ILE A 116 8.95 11.90 -18.08
CA ILE A 116 10.03 11.69 -17.08
C ILE A 116 11.32 12.34 -17.57
N ILE A 117 11.73 12.10 -18.82
CA ILE A 117 12.93 12.71 -19.41
C ILE A 117 12.84 14.24 -19.35
N THR A 118 11.69 14.80 -19.72
CA THR A 118 11.47 16.25 -19.71
C THR A 118 11.54 16.80 -18.29
N ALA A 119 10.92 16.12 -17.32
CA ALA A 119 10.93 16.54 -15.93
C ALA A 119 12.36 16.51 -15.32
N ILE A 120 13.12 15.47 -15.60
CA ILE A 120 14.52 15.36 -15.16
C ILE A 120 15.36 16.49 -15.77
N ARG A 121 15.27 16.70 -17.08
CA ARG A 121 16.02 17.78 -17.76
C ARG A 121 15.68 19.16 -17.22
N ALA A 122 14.41 19.43 -17.00
CA ALA A 122 13.96 20.69 -16.42
C ALA A 122 14.47 20.87 -14.98
N GLY A 123 14.45 19.78 -14.18
CA GLY A 123 14.98 19.80 -12.82
C GLY A 123 16.48 20.04 -12.75
N LEU A 124 17.24 19.44 -13.64
CA LEU A 124 18.68 19.57 -13.72
C LEU A 124 19.16 20.96 -14.20
N ASN A 125 18.31 21.70 -14.90
CA ASN A 125 18.57 23.08 -15.32
C ASN A 125 19.95 23.30 -15.96
N GLY A 126 20.33 22.41 -16.89
CA GLY A 126 21.59 22.50 -17.63
C GLY A 126 22.79 21.80 -17.00
N ILE A 127 22.63 21.18 -15.84
CA ILE A 127 23.67 20.32 -15.27
C ILE A 127 23.92 19.12 -16.20
N GLU A 128 25.18 18.80 -16.43
CA GLU A 128 25.56 17.68 -17.27
C GLU A 128 25.11 16.34 -16.67
N PHE A 129 24.43 15.56 -17.52
CA PHE A 129 23.89 14.24 -17.14
C PHE A 129 24.26 13.21 -18.22
N SER A 130 24.99 12.16 -17.83
CA SER A 130 25.50 11.14 -18.74
C SER A 130 24.76 9.80 -18.71
N GLY A 131 23.89 9.59 -17.73
CA GLY A 131 23.10 8.36 -17.57
C GLY A 131 21.93 8.23 -18.54
N ALA A 132 21.10 7.21 -18.34
CA ALA A 132 19.85 7.04 -19.08
C ALA A 132 18.94 8.26 -18.89
N PRO A 133 18.44 8.89 -19.95
CA PRO A 133 17.74 10.17 -19.86
C PRO A 133 16.54 10.20 -18.92
N GLY A 134 15.81 9.09 -18.80
CA GLY A 134 14.68 8.88 -17.87
C GLY A 134 15.10 8.21 -16.56
N GLY A 135 16.40 8.06 -16.31
CA GLY A 135 16.91 7.30 -15.16
C GLY A 135 16.72 5.80 -15.31
N LYS A 136 16.95 5.07 -14.23
CA LYS A 136 16.69 3.63 -14.12
C LYS A 136 16.09 3.28 -12.76
N THR A 137 15.32 2.21 -12.68
CA THR A 137 14.84 1.68 -11.41
C THR A 137 15.88 0.71 -10.84
N ARG A 138 16.43 1.03 -9.67
CA ARG A 138 17.32 0.15 -8.92
C ARG A 138 16.52 -0.88 -8.14
N PHE A 139 15.57 -0.43 -7.32
CA PHE A 139 14.76 -1.29 -6.49
C PHE A 139 13.26 -0.96 -6.63
N LEU A 140 12.45 -2.00 -6.74
CA LEU A 140 10.98 -1.91 -6.67
C LEU A 140 10.50 -2.80 -5.52
N GLY A 141 10.15 -2.17 -4.40
CA GLY A 141 9.60 -2.81 -3.21
C GLY A 141 8.09 -2.66 -3.14
N ILE A 142 7.35 -3.74 -3.24
CA ILE A 142 5.90 -3.68 -3.28
C ILE A 142 5.28 -4.58 -2.22
N PHE A 143 4.21 -4.04 -1.60
CA PHE A 143 3.45 -4.73 -0.56
C PHE A 143 2.07 -5.05 -1.10
N ASP A 144 1.74 -6.33 -1.12
CA ASP A 144 0.43 -6.91 -1.42
C ASP A 144 -0.32 -6.19 -2.54
N THR A 145 0.21 -6.26 -3.75
CA THR A 145 -0.33 -5.53 -4.91
C THR A 145 -1.75 -5.96 -5.21
N VAL A 146 -2.68 -5.02 -5.07
CA VAL A 146 -4.08 -5.18 -5.48
C VAL A 146 -4.40 -4.05 -6.44
N ALA A 147 -4.36 -4.32 -7.74
CA ALA A 147 -4.61 -3.28 -8.74
C ALA A 147 -6.05 -2.77 -8.69
N ALA A 148 -7.01 -3.66 -8.57
CA ALA A 148 -8.45 -3.37 -8.47
C ALA A 148 -8.91 -2.29 -9.46
N ILE A 149 -8.46 -2.39 -10.73
CA ILE A 149 -8.73 -1.39 -11.76
C ILE A 149 -9.90 -1.86 -12.61
N GLY A 150 -11.07 -1.23 -12.41
CA GLY A 150 -12.24 -1.44 -13.25
C GLY A 150 -12.17 -0.61 -14.53
N THR A 151 -12.40 -1.24 -15.69
CA THR A 151 -12.52 -0.56 -16.97
C THR A 151 -13.92 -0.76 -17.56
N PRO A 152 -14.44 0.16 -18.40
CA PRO A 152 -15.70 -0.10 -19.10
C PRO A 152 -15.64 -1.35 -19.98
N VAL A 153 -14.49 -1.68 -20.54
CA VAL A 153 -14.27 -2.85 -21.42
C VAL A 153 -14.39 -4.16 -20.62
N ASN A 154 -13.94 -4.17 -19.37
CA ASN A 154 -14.04 -5.34 -18.50
C ASN A 154 -15.30 -5.35 -17.60
N GLY A 155 -16.26 -4.47 -17.89
CA GLY A 155 -17.49 -4.34 -17.10
C GLY A 155 -17.25 -3.84 -15.68
N PHE A 156 -16.20 -3.05 -15.46
CA PHE A 156 -15.73 -2.59 -14.13
C PHE A 156 -15.34 -3.73 -13.19
N ASN A 157 -14.97 -4.87 -13.73
CA ASN A 157 -14.49 -6.00 -12.95
C ASN A 157 -13.05 -5.76 -12.45
N PRO A 158 -12.83 -5.56 -11.14
CA PRO A 158 -11.50 -5.29 -10.59
C PRO A 158 -10.54 -6.48 -10.65
N HIS A 159 -11.05 -7.68 -10.98
CA HIS A 159 -10.26 -8.90 -11.13
C HIS A 159 -9.82 -9.18 -12.57
N SER A 160 -10.19 -8.33 -13.51
CA SER A 160 -9.78 -8.50 -14.90
C SER A 160 -8.28 -8.26 -15.05
N ALA A 161 -7.64 -9.06 -15.91
CA ALA A 161 -6.27 -8.83 -16.34
C ALA A 161 -6.13 -7.56 -17.22
N ASP A 162 -7.25 -7.08 -17.79
CA ASP A 162 -7.28 -5.81 -18.50
C ASP A 162 -7.35 -4.64 -17.52
N THR A 163 -6.22 -4.00 -17.31
CA THR A 163 -6.05 -2.82 -16.45
C THR A 163 -6.07 -1.51 -17.25
N GLY A 164 -6.45 -1.55 -18.53
CA GLY A 164 -6.47 -0.40 -19.43
C GLY A 164 -5.07 0.20 -19.63
N ASP A 165 -4.92 1.49 -19.40
CA ASP A 165 -3.65 2.21 -19.58
C ASP A 165 -2.61 1.93 -18.50
N VAL A 166 -2.96 1.18 -17.44
CA VAL A 166 -2.04 0.87 -16.34
C VAL A 166 -1.23 -0.38 -16.65
N ASN A 167 0.08 -0.22 -16.82
CA ASN A 167 0.98 -1.34 -17.05
C ASN A 167 1.50 -1.93 -15.74
N LEU A 168 1.05 -3.12 -15.40
CA LEU A 168 1.46 -3.87 -14.20
C LEU A 168 2.51 -4.94 -14.48
N ALA A 169 2.78 -5.25 -15.74
CA ALA A 169 3.71 -6.32 -16.10
C ALA A 169 5.15 -5.91 -15.77
N LEU A 170 5.83 -6.74 -15.00
CA LEU A 170 7.23 -6.52 -14.61
C LEU A 170 8.14 -7.44 -15.43
N ARG A 171 8.53 -6.97 -16.61
CA ARG A 171 9.45 -7.69 -17.49
C ARG A 171 10.87 -7.65 -16.93
N PRO A 172 11.75 -8.60 -17.26
CA PRO A 172 13.18 -8.50 -16.97
C PRO A 172 13.75 -7.16 -17.44
N GLY A 173 14.55 -6.52 -16.59
CA GLY A 173 15.14 -5.20 -16.84
C GLY A 173 14.29 -3.99 -16.43
N VAL A 174 13.03 -4.18 -16.00
CA VAL A 174 12.19 -3.08 -15.48
C VAL A 174 12.78 -2.45 -14.23
N ALA A 175 13.49 -3.22 -13.43
CA ALA A 175 14.29 -2.80 -12.29
C ALA A 175 15.49 -3.73 -12.15
N GLU A 176 16.53 -3.32 -11.43
CA GLU A 176 17.65 -4.20 -11.12
C GLU A 176 17.20 -5.29 -10.13
N LYS A 177 16.37 -4.92 -9.15
CA LYS A 177 15.73 -5.85 -8.23
C LYS A 177 14.28 -5.48 -7.97
N VAL A 178 13.43 -6.50 -7.86
CA VAL A 178 12.03 -6.39 -7.43
C VAL A 178 11.82 -7.32 -6.25
N PHE A 179 11.14 -6.86 -5.23
CA PHE A 179 10.74 -7.67 -4.09
C PHE A 179 9.29 -7.40 -3.73
N HIS A 180 8.49 -8.46 -3.67
CA HIS A 180 7.07 -8.40 -3.37
C HIS A 180 6.75 -9.15 -2.08
N ILE A 181 6.24 -8.46 -1.08
CA ILE A 181 5.71 -9.08 0.14
C ILE A 181 4.20 -9.15 0.01
N THR A 182 3.62 -10.33 0.25
CA THR A 182 2.18 -10.60 0.06
C THR A 182 1.52 -11.12 1.33
N ALA A 183 0.22 -10.87 1.46
CA ALA A 183 -0.61 -11.33 2.55
C ALA A 183 -1.00 -12.80 2.37
N GLN A 184 -0.61 -13.67 3.30
CA GLN A 184 -0.92 -15.10 3.24
C GLN A 184 -2.40 -15.40 3.55
N HIS A 185 -3.04 -14.57 4.36
CA HIS A 185 -4.38 -14.83 4.89
C HIS A 185 -5.46 -13.90 4.31
N GLU A 186 -5.14 -13.10 3.29
CA GLU A 186 -6.16 -12.30 2.62
C GLU A 186 -7.09 -13.19 1.81
N CYS A 187 -8.38 -13.11 2.11
CA CYS A 187 -9.41 -13.94 1.49
C CYS A 187 -10.57 -13.12 0.87
N ARG A 188 -10.53 -11.80 1.00
CA ARG A 188 -11.57 -10.92 0.48
C ARG A 188 -11.54 -10.89 -1.05
N PHE A 189 -12.69 -11.12 -1.68
CA PHE A 189 -12.84 -11.14 -3.13
C PHE A 189 -12.26 -9.89 -3.83
N ASN A 190 -12.49 -8.71 -3.25
CA ASN A 190 -12.03 -7.44 -3.85
C ASN A 190 -10.53 -7.15 -3.65
N PHE A 191 -9.79 -8.05 -2.98
CA PHE A 191 -8.36 -7.92 -2.70
C PHE A 191 -7.54 -8.98 -3.42
N ALA A 192 -7.92 -9.34 -4.64
CA ALA A 192 -7.21 -10.32 -5.44
C ALA A 192 -5.77 -9.85 -5.73
N LEU A 193 -4.81 -10.70 -5.37
CA LEU A 193 -3.39 -10.43 -5.53
C LEU A 193 -2.96 -10.37 -7.00
N ASN A 194 -2.27 -9.33 -7.38
CA ASN A 194 -1.51 -9.25 -8.62
C ASN A 194 -0.07 -9.72 -8.39
N SER A 195 0.15 -11.04 -8.40
CA SER A 195 1.44 -11.67 -8.19
C SER A 195 2.50 -11.21 -9.21
N VAL A 196 3.76 -11.29 -8.81
CA VAL A 196 4.93 -11.06 -9.69
C VAL A 196 5.62 -12.36 -10.12
N LYS A 197 5.16 -13.49 -9.57
CA LYS A 197 5.69 -14.81 -9.96
C LYS A 197 5.33 -15.15 -11.40
N PRO A 198 6.15 -15.98 -12.06
CA PRO A 198 7.43 -16.52 -11.60
C PRO A 198 8.63 -15.59 -11.87
N ALA A 199 8.39 -14.39 -12.42
CA ALA A 199 9.46 -13.52 -12.92
C ALA A 199 10.34 -12.92 -11.80
N TRP A 200 9.75 -12.66 -10.62
CA TRP A 200 10.41 -11.99 -9.53
C TRP A 200 10.15 -12.63 -8.17
N PRO A 201 11.04 -12.41 -7.17
CA PRO A 201 10.85 -12.89 -5.81
C PRO A 201 9.55 -12.37 -5.18
N GLU A 202 8.84 -13.28 -4.51
CA GLU A 202 7.62 -12.98 -3.78
C GLU A 202 7.60 -13.77 -2.48
N LEU A 203 7.48 -13.07 -1.36
CA LEU A 203 7.44 -13.63 -0.01
C LEU A 203 6.04 -13.45 0.58
N ALA A 204 5.35 -14.56 0.81
CA ALA A 204 4.09 -14.55 1.54
C ALA A 204 4.37 -14.53 3.06
N LEU A 205 3.84 -13.55 3.76
CA LEU A 205 3.93 -13.44 5.20
C LEU A 205 2.54 -13.60 5.84
N PRO A 206 2.46 -14.11 7.07
CA PRO A 206 1.21 -14.20 7.81
C PRO A 206 0.53 -12.84 7.93
N GLY A 207 -0.81 -12.84 7.94
CA GLY A 207 -1.62 -11.63 8.05
C GLY A 207 -2.48 -11.37 6.81
N ALA A 208 -3.41 -10.43 6.95
CA ALA A 208 -4.23 -9.90 5.87
C ALA A 208 -3.58 -8.66 5.24
N HIS A 209 -4.23 -8.09 4.25
CA HIS A 209 -3.75 -6.95 3.48
C HIS A 209 -3.19 -5.79 4.32
N SER A 210 -3.96 -5.36 5.32
CA SER A 210 -3.58 -4.23 6.20
C SER A 210 -2.43 -4.58 7.15
N ASP A 211 -2.27 -5.85 7.52
CA ASP A 211 -1.13 -6.32 8.31
C ASP A 211 0.18 -6.22 7.53
N ILE A 212 0.12 -6.44 6.22
CA ILE A 212 1.30 -6.37 5.36
C ILE A 212 1.63 -4.93 4.99
N GLY A 213 0.63 -4.12 4.72
CA GLY A 213 0.82 -2.76 4.20
C GLY A 213 0.78 -1.63 5.22
N GLY A 214 0.53 -1.93 6.50
CA GLY A 214 0.47 -0.90 7.54
C GLY A 214 -0.85 -0.12 7.55
N GLY A 215 -1.96 -0.77 7.21
CA GLY A 215 -3.28 -0.14 7.16
C GLY A 215 -3.96 0.05 8.51
N TYR A 216 -3.39 -0.45 9.61
CA TYR A 216 -3.95 -0.28 10.97
C TYR A 216 -3.29 0.85 11.74
N ASN A 217 -4.07 1.48 12.61
CA ASN A 217 -3.54 2.39 13.62
C ASN A 217 -2.73 1.62 14.68
N PRO A 218 -1.88 2.30 15.48
CA PRO A 218 -1.09 1.67 16.53
C PRO A 218 -1.92 0.83 17.51
N ASN A 219 -3.15 1.23 17.76
CA ASN A 219 -4.16 0.52 18.53
C ASN A 219 -5.54 0.86 17.96
N GLU A 220 -6.24 -0.13 17.45
CA GLU A 220 -7.54 0.03 16.81
C GLU A 220 -8.46 -1.13 17.19
N ASN A 221 -9.74 -0.84 17.41
CA ASN A 221 -10.75 -1.87 17.54
C ASN A 221 -11.27 -2.25 16.16
N GLU A 222 -11.00 -3.47 15.75
CA GLU A 222 -11.54 -4.04 14.53
C GLU A 222 -12.90 -4.68 14.83
N ALA A 223 -13.94 -4.23 14.11
CA ALA A 223 -15.29 -4.80 14.20
C ALA A 223 -15.78 -5.07 12.79
N TYR A 224 -16.04 -6.34 12.45
CA TYR A 224 -16.58 -6.71 11.13
C TYR A 224 -17.44 -7.97 11.18
N PHE A 225 -18.30 -8.11 10.19
CA PHE A 225 -19.15 -9.28 10.05
C PHE A 225 -18.35 -10.53 9.66
N LEU A 226 -18.38 -11.55 10.52
CA LEU A 226 -17.84 -12.88 10.23
C LEU A 226 -18.75 -13.66 9.30
N THR A 227 -20.08 -13.44 9.40
CA THR A 227 -21.06 -14.02 8.53
C THR A 227 -21.84 -12.93 7.79
N ARG A 228 -22.39 -13.28 6.64
CA ARG A 228 -23.32 -12.39 5.95
C ARG A 228 -24.50 -12.08 6.88
N PRO A 229 -24.87 -10.79 7.07
CA PRO A 229 -26.05 -10.42 7.81
C PRO A 229 -27.32 -11.04 7.22
N GLU A 230 -28.16 -11.59 8.07
CA GLU A 230 -29.50 -12.08 7.73
C GLU A 230 -30.56 -11.14 8.29
N PHE A 231 -31.69 -11.03 7.61
CA PHE A 231 -32.76 -10.12 7.98
C PHE A 231 -34.12 -10.82 7.95
N GLU A 232 -35.01 -10.40 8.87
CA GLU A 232 -36.43 -10.72 8.80
C GLU A 232 -37.27 -9.53 9.27
N THR A 233 -38.50 -9.46 8.77
CA THR A 233 -39.48 -8.44 9.20
C THR A 233 -40.36 -9.05 10.27
N VAL A 234 -40.44 -8.38 11.41
CA VAL A 234 -41.21 -8.82 12.60
C VAL A 234 -41.99 -7.65 13.17
N PRO A 235 -43.04 -7.92 13.97
CA PRO A 235 -43.71 -6.89 14.75
C PRO A 235 -42.67 -6.12 15.61
N PHE A 236 -42.82 -4.79 15.69
CA PHE A 236 -41.92 -3.93 16.42
C PHE A 236 -41.75 -4.33 17.90
N SER A 237 -42.82 -4.88 18.50
CA SER A 237 -42.83 -5.31 19.90
C SER A 237 -41.97 -6.55 20.19
N ILE A 238 -41.55 -7.30 19.16
CA ILE A 238 -40.69 -8.49 19.36
C ILE A 238 -39.26 -8.04 19.57
N PRO A 239 -38.60 -8.40 20.71
CA PRO A 239 -37.18 -8.12 20.90
C PRO A 239 -36.32 -8.74 19.80
N ASP A 240 -35.26 -8.06 19.36
CA ASP A 240 -34.38 -8.57 18.28
C ASP A 240 -33.72 -9.91 18.66
N THR A 241 -33.45 -10.10 19.96
CA THR A 241 -32.90 -11.35 20.53
C THR A 241 -33.88 -12.52 20.54
N GLU A 242 -35.18 -12.27 20.31
CA GLU A 242 -36.21 -13.29 20.23
C GLU A 242 -36.59 -13.63 18.79
N THR A 243 -35.96 -12.99 17.80
CA THR A 243 -36.19 -13.25 16.38
C THR A 243 -35.67 -14.61 15.95
N ARG A 244 -36.23 -15.16 14.89
CA ARG A 244 -35.78 -16.43 14.33
C ARG A 244 -34.35 -16.34 13.83
N ILE A 245 -34.00 -15.24 13.15
CA ILE A 245 -32.65 -15.03 12.60
C ILE A 245 -31.60 -14.92 13.71
N TYR A 246 -31.91 -14.26 14.83
CA TYR A 246 -31.00 -14.21 15.97
C TYR A 246 -30.71 -15.62 16.52
N ARG A 247 -31.76 -16.44 16.73
CA ARG A 247 -31.58 -17.83 17.19
C ARG A 247 -30.80 -18.67 16.19
N GLN A 248 -31.00 -18.50 14.90
CA GLN A 248 -30.24 -19.17 13.85
C GLN A 248 -28.77 -18.74 13.86
N THR A 249 -28.50 -17.46 14.05
CA THR A 249 -27.12 -16.94 14.18
C THR A 249 -26.42 -17.48 15.42
N CYS A 250 -27.13 -17.57 16.57
CA CYS A 250 -26.61 -18.23 17.76
C CYS A 250 -26.31 -19.72 17.53
N ALA A 251 -27.12 -20.40 16.75
CA ALA A 251 -26.87 -21.80 16.39
C ALA A 251 -25.65 -21.94 15.49
N LYS A 252 -25.45 -21.01 14.53
CA LYS A 252 -24.25 -20.96 13.69
C LYS A 252 -22.99 -20.78 14.52
N LEU A 253 -22.99 -19.89 15.54
CA LEU A 253 -21.85 -19.68 16.41
C LEU A 253 -21.35 -21.00 17.04
N LYS A 254 -22.27 -21.86 17.46
CA LYS A 254 -21.93 -23.16 18.05
C LYS A 254 -21.28 -24.15 17.09
N THR A 255 -21.33 -23.90 15.79
CA THR A 255 -20.72 -24.75 14.76
C THR A 255 -19.41 -24.18 14.21
N MET A 256 -19.02 -22.99 14.65
CA MET A 256 -17.82 -22.31 14.14
C MET A 256 -16.51 -22.93 14.65
N ASP A 257 -16.53 -23.67 15.75
CA ASP A 257 -15.38 -24.39 16.29
C ASP A 257 -14.79 -25.43 15.32
N GLY A 258 -15.62 -25.94 14.40
CA GLY A 258 -15.17 -26.82 13.31
C GLY A 258 -14.24 -26.17 12.28
N TYR A 259 -14.08 -24.84 12.31
CA TYR A 259 -13.19 -24.10 11.40
C TYR A 259 -11.90 -23.70 12.14
N PRO A 260 -10.73 -24.28 11.80
CA PRO A 260 -9.48 -24.04 12.55
C PRO A 260 -9.09 -22.55 12.66
N ALA A 261 -9.34 -21.78 11.61
CA ALA A 261 -9.05 -20.33 11.60
C ALA A 261 -9.96 -19.54 12.57
N ILE A 262 -11.17 -20.02 12.81
CA ILE A 262 -12.16 -19.37 13.68
C ILE A 262 -12.02 -19.84 15.14
N ALA A 263 -11.60 -21.06 15.36
CA ALA A 263 -11.46 -21.63 16.70
C ALA A 263 -10.57 -20.79 17.62
N LEU A 264 -9.51 -20.19 17.10
CA LEU A 264 -8.63 -19.29 17.85
C LEU A 264 -9.36 -18.02 18.31
N LEU A 265 -10.20 -17.44 17.45
CA LEU A 265 -11.00 -16.26 17.74
C LEU A 265 -12.11 -16.55 18.76
N LEU A 266 -12.71 -17.74 18.69
CA LEU A 266 -13.71 -18.19 19.66
C LEU A 266 -13.09 -18.37 21.05
N ASN A 267 -11.89 -18.93 21.12
CA ASN A 267 -11.16 -19.10 22.39
C ASN A 267 -10.77 -17.76 23.03
N ALA A 268 -10.51 -16.74 22.22
CA ALA A 268 -10.25 -15.39 22.71
C ALA A 268 -11.52 -14.59 23.04
N VAL A 269 -12.72 -15.18 22.85
CA VAL A 269 -14.03 -14.51 23.06
C VAL A 269 -14.19 -13.25 22.17
N GLU A 270 -13.59 -13.26 21.01
CA GLU A 270 -13.61 -12.13 20.07
C GLU A 270 -14.79 -12.20 19.08
N VAL A 271 -15.60 -13.26 19.13
CA VAL A 271 -16.76 -13.46 18.26
C VAL A 271 -18.04 -13.36 19.07
N SER A 272 -18.94 -12.49 18.66
CA SER A 272 -20.26 -12.29 19.27
C SER A 272 -21.38 -12.45 18.24
N VAL A 273 -22.60 -12.59 18.74
CA VAL A 273 -23.83 -12.49 17.95
C VAL A 273 -24.36 -11.08 18.13
N ASP A 274 -24.32 -10.28 17.09
CA ASP A 274 -24.86 -8.94 17.10
C ASP A 274 -26.20 -8.91 16.39
N THR A 275 -27.11 -8.05 16.90
CA THR A 275 -28.42 -7.80 16.32
C THR A 275 -28.75 -6.32 16.33
N TRP A 276 -29.46 -5.88 15.31
CA TRP A 276 -29.93 -4.49 15.15
C TRP A 276 -31.22 -4.49 14.35
N HIS A 277 -31.89 -3.34 14.25
CA HIS A 277 -33.08 -3.21 13.43
C HIS A 277 -33.18 -1.86 12.71
N ASP A 278 -34.00 -1.87 11.66
CA ASP A 278 -34.49 -0.69 10.96
C ASP A 278 -36.02 -0.62 11.21
N ASP A 279 -36.48 0.47 11.80
CA ASP A 279 -37.87 0.72 12.16
C ASP A 279 -38.67 1.48 11.09
N ARG A 280 -38.02 1.82 9.94
CA ARG A 280 -38.64 2.50 8.80
C ARG A 280 -39.52 1.57 7.94
N MET A 281 -40.04 0.51 8.53
CA MET A 281 -40.93 -0.42 7.85
C MET A 281 -42.39 0.04 7.94
N PRO A 282 -43.18 -0.14 6.86
CA PRO A 282 -44.60 0.14 6.94
C PRO A 282 -45.30 -0.84 7.89
N ALA A 283 -46.41 -0.39 8.48
CA ALA A 283 -47.26 -1.29 9.24
C ALA A 283 -47.80 -2.42 8.33
N ASP A 284 -48.07 -3.57 8.95
CA ASP A 284 -48.72 -4.68 8.23
C ASP A 284 -50.16 -4.36 7.86
N ARG A 285 -50.82 -5.31 7.15
CA ARG A 285 -52.23 -5.17 6.72
C ARG A 285 -53.23 -5.00 7.86
N TYR A 286 -52.82 -5.25 9.08
CA TYR A 286 -53.63 -5.12 10.29
C TYR A 286 -53.30 -3.88 11.10
N GLY A 287 -52.39 -3.04 10.61
CA GLY A 287 -51.94 -1.82 11.28
C GLY A 287 -50.85 -2.04 12.35
N THR A 288 -50.29 -3.25 12.46
CA THR A 288 -49.24 -3.54 13.41
C THR A 288 -47.91 -2.97 12.90
N LEU A 289 -47.25 -2.12 13.72
CA LEU A 289 -45.93 -1.58 13.40
C LEU A 289 -44.93 -2.73 13.21
N GLN A 290 -44.15 -2.64 12.15
CA GLN A 290 -43.12 -3.62 11.79
C GLN A 290 -41.74 -3.00 11.93
N LYS A 291 -40.72 -3.85 12.13
CA LYS A 291 -39.30 -3.53 11.99
C LYS A 291 -38.60 -4.62 11.17
N ARG A 292 -37.52 -4.24 10.52
CA ARG A 292 -36.61 -5.17 9.86
C ARG A 292 -35.46 -5.46 10.80
N SER A 293 -35.48 -6.62 11.48
CA SER A 293 -34.41 -7.05 12.38
C SER A 293 -33.32 -7.76 11.59
N GLY A 294 -32.06 -7.49 11.93
CA GLY A 294 -30.85 -8.08 11.36
C GLY A 294 -30.05 -8.81 12.43
N ALA A 295 -29.36 -9.89 12.05
CA ALA A 295 -28.40 -10.58 12.92
C ALA A 295 -27.20 -11.12 12.13
N ALA A 296 -26.02 -11.06 12.74
CA ALA A 296 -24.79 -11.63 12.18
C ALA A 296 -23.82 -12.03 13.30
N LEU A 297 -22.88 -12.92 12.99
CA LEU A 297 -21.69 -13.08 13.80
C LEU A 297 -20.72 -11.95 13.50
N VAL A 298 -20.20 -11.32 14.54
CA VAL A 298 -19.29 -10.19 14.49
C VAL A 298 -18.01 -10.54 15.21
N ILE A 299 -16.88 -10.19 14.62
CA ILE A 299 -15.60 -10.17 15.31
C ILE A 299 -15.41 -8.78 15.89
N ASN A 300 -15.00 -8.70 17.15
CA ASN A 300 -14.63 -7.46 17.82
C ASN A 300 -13.35 -7.70 18.62
N ARG A 301 -12.23 -7.15 18.15
CA ARG A 301 -10.93 -7.37 18.77
C ARG A 301 -10.04 -6.13 18.67
N PRO A 302 -9.14 -5.94 19.64
CA PRO A 302 -8.08 -4.96 19.49
C PRO A 302 -7.06 -5.45 18.43
N THR A 303 -6.73 -4.57 17.51
CA THR A 303 -5.74 -4.82 16.47
C THR A 303 -4.59 -3.82 16.62
N PHE A 304 -3.38 -4.29 16.37
CA PHE A 304 -2.16 -3.50 16.50
C PHE A 304 -1.37 -3.52 15.20
N ASN A 305 -0.64 -2.44 14.91
CA ASN A 305 0.13 -2.33 13.68
C ASN A 305 1.58 -2.83 13.79
N ASP A 306 1.95 -3.46 14.90
CA ASP A 306 3.35 -3.88 15.12
C ASP A 306 3.84 -4.90 14.08
N TRP A 307 2.93 -5.78 13.59
CA TRP A 307 3.31 -6.74 12.56
C TRP A 307 3.75 -6.06 11.27
N SER A 308 3.06 -5.03 10.84
CA SER A 308 3.46 -4.26 9.65
C SER A 308 4.82 -3.58 9.80
N LYS A 309 5.23 -3.25 11.03
CA LYS A 309 6.58 -2.74 11.32
C LYS A 309 7.65 -3.83 11.15
N VAL A 310 7.34 -5.08 11.47
CA VAL A 310 8.23 -6.23 11.19
C VAL A 310 8.33 -6.43 9.68
N VAL A 311 7.20 -6.43 8.98
CA VAL A 311 7.16 -6.54 7.51
C VAL A 311 7.97 -5.42 6.84
N LEU A 312 7.87 -4.19 7.36
CA LEU A 312 8.68 -3.06 6.89
C LEU A 312 10.19 -3.33 7.02
N ARG A 313 10.64 -3.96 8.11
CA ARG A 313 12.06 -4.31 8.30
C ARG A 313 12.54 -5.33 7.28
N VAL A 314 11.72 -6.33 6.96
CA VAL A 314 12.02 -7.30 5.90
C VAL A 314 12.19 -6.60 4.54
N MET A 315 11.32 -5.65 4.23
CA MET A 315 11.45 -4.85 2.99
C MET A 315 12.69 -3.95 3.02
N LEU A 316 12.99 -3.35 4.17
CA LEU A 316 14.16 -2.51 4.35
C LEU A 316 15.46 -3.28 4.10
N ASP A 317 15.57 -4.48 4.67
CA ASP A 317 16.74 -5.36 4.45
C ASP A 317 16.88 -5.71 2.96
N ALA A 318 15.81 -6.09 2.29
CA ALA A 318 15.83 -6.40 0.86
C ALA A 318 16.23 -5.17 0.00
N ALA A 319 15.80 -3.98 0.38
CA ALA A 319 16.14 -2.74 -0.31
C ALA A 319 17.61 -2.35 -0.08
N GLN A 320 18.12 -2.51 1.14
CA GLN A 320 19.52 -2.28 1.47
C GLN A 320 20.45 -3.25 0.75
N ASP A 321 20.07 -4.53 0.66
CA ASP A 321 20.78 -5.55 -0.14
C ASP A 321 20.81 -5.20 -1.64
N ALA A 322 19.85 -4.42 -2.10
CA ALA A 322 19.81 -3.88 -3.47
C ALA A 322 20.65 -2.58 -3.62
N GLY A 323 21.22 -2.07 -2.53
CA GLY A 323 22.01 -0.84 -2.51
C GLY A 323 21.22 0.43 -2.23
N ALA A 324 19.94 0.34 -1.85
CA ALA A 324 19.19 1.50 -1.38
C ALA A 324 19.71 1.97 -0.02
N VAL A 325 19.74 3.28 0.19
CA VAL A 325 20.32 3.88 1.40
C VAL A 325 19.19 4.47 2.26
N PHE A 326 19.17 4.11 3.53
CA PHE A 326 18.19 4.59 4.49
C PHE A 326 18.89 5.06 5.76
N GLU A 327 18.25 5.98 6.47
CA GLU A 327 18.63 6.25 7.85
C GLU A 327 18.29 5.05 8.75
N PRO A 328 19.11 4.71 9.73
CA PRO A 328 18.80 3.67 10.70
C PRO A 328 17.47 3.96 11.42
N ILE A 329 16.66 2.94 11.62
CA ILE A 329 15.45 3.05 12.46
C ILE A 329 15.93 3.33 13.90
N ARG A 330 15.54 4.50 14.44
CA ARG A 330 15.89 4.89 15.80
C ARG A 330 14.84 4.40 16.78
N ASP A 331 15.25 3.87 17.91
CA ASP A 331 14.35 3.43 19.00
C ASP A 331 13.48 4.57 19.56
N THR A 332 13.88 5.80 19.34
CA THR A 332 13.13 7.00 19.71
C THR A 332 11.94 7.29 18.78
N ASN A 333 11.88 6.64 17.61
CA ASN A 333 10.76 6.80 16.69
C ASN A 333 9.59 5.92 17.13
N ALA A 334 8.63 6.52 17.82
CA ALA A 334 7.44 5.82 18.34
C ALA A 334 6.61 5.11 17.25
N HIS A 335 6.62 5.62 16.00
CA HIS A 335 5.87 5.03 14.89
C HIS A 335 6.53 3.77 14.34
N LEU A 336 7.84 3.62 14.47
CA LEU A 336 8.61 2.49 13.95
C LEU A 336 9.10 1.53 15.03
N LYS A 337 8.98 1.92 16.31
CA LYS A 337 9.38 1.08 17.45
C LYS A 337 8.47 -0.14 17.55
N LEU A 338 9.07 -1.32 17.72
CA LEU A 338 8.35 -2.53 18.08
C LEU A 338 8.03 -2.56 19.57
N ARG A 339 6.93 -3.21 19.95
CA ARG A 339 6.69 -3.56 21.35
C ARG A 339 7.73 -4.56 21.83
N GLN A 340 8.05 -4.54 23.13
CA GLN A 340 9.09 -5.40 23.72
C GLN A 340 8.88 -6.90 23.49
N GLU A 341 7.64 -7.32 23.32
CA GLU A 341 7.24 -8.71 23.07
C GLU A 341 7.60 -9.23 21.67
N LEU A 342 7.99 -8.33 20.77
CA LEU A 342 8.33 -8.63 19.37
C LEU A 342 9.81 -8.35 19.03
N ASN A 343 10.62 -7.98 20.03
CA ASN A 343 12.05 -7.71 19.88
C ASN A 343 12.89 -8.97 20.08
#